data_a3b1dba7b02747c4156027b0c385bed1
#
_entry.id   a3b1dba7b02747c4156027b0c385bed1
#
_cell.length_a   1.000
_cell.length_b   1.000
_cell.length_c   1.000
_cell.angle_alpha   90.00
_cell.angle_beta   90.00
_cell.angle_gamma   90.00
#
_symmetry.space_group_name_H-M   'P 1'
#
loop_
_entity.id
_entity.type
_entity.pdbx_description
1 polymer ?
#
loop_
_entity_poly.entity_id
_entity_poly.type
_entity_poly.pdbx_seq_one_letter_code
_entity_poly.pdbx_strand_id
1 'polypeptide(L)'
;MGYIKSIDQPVADFLPEYKIGEKRNITIRHLLTMSSGLDWDEAYSSLWSQTTEAYYGADLQKQMLALKVKKKPGEYFEYKSCDTELLAMVLTKAAGMPVATFLEKELWQPLGSASDAAWSLDHKDGMEKAYCCIYATAKDFARLGSLYLHLGNCKGEQLIDTSFIKQSLTPSYLLNPVPVNDSLVNWYGFQWWLMPDYKGVSAFYMRGILGQYVIAIPQFDMVVVRLGHKRGVKINNHYSETYALIDEALKIQAHKK
;
A
#
# COMPACT_ATOMS: atom_id res chain seq x y z
N MET A 1 -16.15 9.15 7.53
CA MET A 1 -17.10 8.07 7.24
C MET A 1 -17.45 7.20 8.46
N GLY A 2 -16.55 6.99 9.42
CA GLY A 2 -16.87 6.33 10.70
C GLY A 2 -17.02 4.81 10.67
N TYR A 3 -16.75 4.14 9.56
CA TYR A 3 -16.79 2.68 9.47
C TYR A 3 -15.75 2.00 10.38
N ILE A 4 -14.61 2.61 10.55
CA ILE A 4 -13.52 2.19 11.44
C ILE A 4 -13.27 3.33 12.42
N LYS A 5 -13.30 3.05 13.72
CA LYS A 5 -13.18 4.06 14.79
C LYS A 5 -11.74 4.48 15.03
N SER A 6 -10.79 3.57 14.85
CA SER A 6 -9.36 3.78 15.06
C SER A 6 -8.55 2.75 14.28
N ILE A 7 -7.37 3.14 13.82
CA ILE A 7 -6.40 2.18 13.26
C ILE A 7 -5.83 1.22 14.30
N ASP A 8 -6.03 1.48 15.57
CA ASP A 8 -5.63 0.59 16.66
C ASP A 8 -6.68 -0.45 17.03
N GLN A 9 -7.85 -0.45 16.32
CA GLN A 9 -8.82 -1.53 16.48
C GLN A 9 -8.22 -2.87 16.05
N PRO A 10 -8.53 -3.95 16.81
CA PRO A 10 -8.16 -5.30 16.41
C PRO A 10 -8.82 -5.71 15.09
N VAL A 11 -8.08 -6.41 14.24
CA VAL A 11 -8.63 -7.06 13.04
C VAL A 11 -9.75 -8.03 13.42
N ALA A 12 -9.65 -8.64 14.60
CA ALA A 12 -10.63 -9.54 15.20
C ALA A 12 -12.03 -8.93 15.41
N ASP A 13 -12.16 -7.60 15.44
CA ASP A 13 -13.47 -6.94 15.52
C ASP A 13 -14.27 -7.09 14.22
N PHE A 14 -13.59 -7.28 13.10
CA PHE A 14 -14.17 -7.41 11.75
C PHE A 14 -14.11 -8.85 11.22
N LEU A 15 -13.04 -9.58 11.57
CA LEU A 15 -12.78 -10.96 11.14
C LEU A 15 -12.76 -11.88 12.36
N PRO A 16 -13.89 -12.55 12.71
CA PRO A 16 -14.00 -13.38 13.92
C PRO A 16 -12.95 -14.49 14.03
N GLU A 17 -12.43 -15.00 12.90
CA GLU A 17 -11.38 -16.00 12.82
C GLU A 17 -10.04 -15.52 13.39
N TYR A 18 -9.90 -14.22 13.53
CA TYR A 18 -8.74 -13.57 14.15
C TYR A 18 -8.86 -13.42 15.69
N LYS A 19 -9.95 -13.86 16.32
CA LYS A 19 -10.11 -13.84 17.79
C LYS A 19 -9.25 -14.89 18.51
N ILE A 20 -8.64 -15.84 17.79
CA ILE A 20 -7.96 -17.00 18.34
C ILE A 20 -6.44 -16.78 18.38
N GLY A 21 -5.81 -17.20 19.49
CA GLY A 21 -4.35 -17.16 19.64
C GLY A 21 -3.75 -15.76 19.50
N GLU A 22 -2.56 -15.70 18.95
CA GLU A 22 -1.84 -14.43 18.75
C GLU A 22 -2.46 -13.52 17.69
N LYS A 23 -3.32 -14.04 16.81
CA LYS A 23 -4.02 -13.23 15.79
C LYS A 23 -4.88 -12.12 16.42
N ARG A 24 -5.41 -12.33 17.62
CA ARG A 24 -6.22 -11.33 18.35
C ARG A 24 -5.48 -10.03 18.64
N ASN A 25 -4.14 -10.07 18.63
CA ASN A 25 -3.28 -8.92 18.89
C ASN A 25 -2.98 -8.10 17.63
N ILE A 26 -3.39 -8.57 16.44
CA ILE A 26 -3.16 -7.85 15.19
C ILE A 26 -4.19 -6.72 15.09
N THR A 27 -3.69 -5.49 14.92
CA THR A 27 -4.51 -4.29 14.71
C THR A 27 -4.46 -3.86 13.25
N ILE A 28 -5.35 -2.97 12.85
CA ILE A 28 -5.34 -2.34 11.52
C ILE A 28 -4.02 -1.60 11.31
N ARG A 29 -3.46 -0.95 12.35
CA ARG A 29 -2.14 -0.31 12.29
C ARG A 29 -1.04 -1.30 11.89
N HIS A 30 -1.03 -2.51 12.44
CA HIS A 30 -0.03 -3.51 12.11
C HIS A 30 -0.10 -3.92 10.62
N LEU A 31 -1.29 -4.00 10.05
CA LEU A 31 -1.48 -4.25 8.60
C LEU A 31 -1.01 -3.04 7.77
N LEU A 32 -1.38 -1.81 8.17
CA LEU A 32 -0.97 -0.59 7.48
C LEU A 32 0.55 -0.41 7.44
N THR A 33 1.25 -0.82 8.49
CA THR A 33 2.70 -0.69 8.64
C THR A 33 3.48 -1.92 8.21
N MET A 34 2.83 -2.93 7.61
CA MET A 34 3.48 -4.19 7.22
C MET A 34 4.19 -4.88 8.40
N SER A 35 3.50 -4.99 9.54
CA SER A 35 4.06 -5.53 10.78
C SER A 35 3.14 -6.52 11.49
N SER A 36 2.26 -7.18 10.75
CA SER A 36 1.31 -8.16 11.31
C SER A 36 1.97 -9.35 12.00
N GLY A 37 3.21 -9.68 11.63
CA GLY A 37 3.91 -10.87 12.11
C GLY A 37 3.36 -12.19 11.57
N LEU A 38 2.46 -12.16 10.59
CA LEU A 38 1.90 -13.35 9.96
C LEU A 38 2.96 -14.15 9.21
N ASP A 39 2.80 -15.46 9.18
CA ASP A 39 3.64 -16.36 8.41
C ASP A 39 3.20 -16.32 6.94
N TRP A 40 3.96 -15.60 6.14
CA TRP A 40 3.70 -15.38 4.73
C TRP A 40 4.98 -15.41 3.92
N ASP A 41 4.98 -16.23 2.86
CA ASP A 41 6.07 -16.28 1.87
C ASP A 41 5.77 -15.34 0.69
N GLU A 42 6.47 -14.20 0.64
CA GLU A 42 6.37 -13.17 -0.40
C GLU A 42 7.22 -13.50 -1.65
N ALA A 43 7.71 -14.71 -1.82
CA ALA A 43 8.61 -15.07 -2.93
C ALA A 43 7.88 -15.13 -4.28
N TYR A 44 8.02 -14.10 -5.11
CA TYR A 44 7.41 -14.01 -6.45
C TYR A 44 7.97 -15.00 -7.48
N SER A 45 9.12 -15.61 -7.21
CA SER A 45 9.78 -16.58 -8.12
C SER A 45 9.52 -18.04 -7.75
N SER A 46 8.81 -18.30 -6.66
CA SER A 46 8.48 -19.65 -6.20
C SER A 46 7.04 -20.01 -6.57
N LEU A 47 6.87 -21.13 -7.25
CA LEU A 47 5.52 -21.67 -7.54
C LEU A 47 4.78 -22.16 -6.28
N TRP A 48 5.51 -22.36 -5.18
CA TRP A 48 4.99 -22.89 -3.92
C TRP A 48 4.80 -21.81 -2.86
N SER A 49 5.10 -20.54 -3.18
CA SER A 49 4.88 -19.44 -2.24
C SER A 49 3.41 -19.14 -2.04
N GLN A 50 3.08 -18.63 -0.88
CA GLN A 50 1.73 -18.17 -0.58
C GLN A 50 1.30 -17.00 -1.47
N THR A 51 2.25 -16.15 -1.92
CA THR A 51 1.99 -15.10 -2.90
C THR A 51 1.56 -15.67 -4.25
N THR A 52 2.19 -16.75 -4.72
CA THR A 52 1.79 -17.44 -5.96
C THR A 52 0.44 -18.13 -5.80
N GLU A 53 0.20 -18.78 -4.66
CA GLU A 53 -1.11 -19.35 -4.33
C GLU A 53 -2.21 -18.28 -4.33
N ALA A 54 -1.98 -17.12 -3.71
CA ALA A 54 -2.93 -16.00 -3.72
C ALA A 54 -3.22 -15.50 -5.13
N TYR A 55 -2.19 -15.47 -6.01
CA TYR A 55 -2.35 -14.95 -7.37
C TYR A 55 -3.11 -15.89 -8.29
N TYR A 56 -2.87 -17.20 -8.22
CA TYR A 56 -3.45 -18.20 -9.10
C TYR A 56 -4.58 -19.02 -8.47
N GLY A 57 -4.72 -18.98 -7.14
CA GLY A 57 -5.77 -19.69 -6.41
C GLY A 57 -7.14 -19.03 -6.55
N ALA A 58 -8.17 -19.78 -6.17
CA ALA A 58 -9.56 -19.37 -6.31
C ALA A 58 -10.30 -19.20 -4.97
N ASP A 59 -9.60 -19.17 -3.85
CA ASP A 59 -10.20 -19.00 -2.51
C ASP A 59 -9.25 -18.19 -1.61
N LEU A 60 -9.11 -16.94 -1.97
CA LEU A 60 -8.23 -15.99 -1.29
C LEU A 60 -8.67 -15.75 0.16
N GLN A 61 -9.98 -15.70 0.40
CA GLN A 61 -10.53 -15.55 1.75
C GLN A 61 -10.08 -16.69 2.68
N LYS A 62 -10.22 -17.93 2.25
CA LYS A 62 -9.78 -19.08 3.02
C LYS A 62 -8.29 -19.03 3.32
N GLN A 63 -7.48 -18.68 2.34
CA GLN A 63 -6.03 -18.54 2.51
C GLN A 63 -5.71 -17.50 3.59
N MET A 64 -6.30 -16.29 3.52
CA MET A 64 -6.09 -15.23 4.50
C MET A 64 -6.53 -15.63 5.91
N LEU A 65 -7.68 -16.29 6.05
CA LEU A 65 -8.20 -16.71 7.34
C LEU A 65 -7.38 -17.84 7.97
N ALA A 66 -6.70 -18.68 7.19
CA ALA A 66 -5.86 -19.78 7.64
C ALA A 66 -4.46 -19.36 8.14
N LEU A 67 -4.01 -18.12 7.88
CA LEU A 67 -2.68 -17.64 8.25
C LEU A 67 -2.42 -17.77 9.75
N LYS A 68 -1.17 -18.04 10.11
CA LYS A 68 -0.68 -18.13 11.49
C LYS A 68 0.24 -16.96 11.81
N VAL A 69 0.34 -16.60 13.07
CA VAL A 69 1.34 -15.63 13.53
C VAL A 69 2.66 -16.36 13.78
N LYS A 70 3.74 -15.79 13.27
CA LYS A 70 5.12 -16.31 13.40
C LYS A 70 6.00 -15.38 14.22
N LYS A 71 5.71 -14.07 14.17
CA LYS A 71 6.42 -13.03 14.93
C LYS A 71 5.42 -12.18 15.70
N LYS A 72 5.88 -11.53 16.73
CA LYS A 72 5.03 -10.63 17.51
C LYS A 72 4.54 -9.46 16.64
N PRO A 73 3.22 -9.22 16.55
CA PRO A 73 2.67 -8.10 15.81
C PRO A 73 3.22 -6.75 16.30
N GLY A 74 3.55 -5.86 15.36
CA GLY A 74 4.05 -4.52 15.64
C GLY A 74 5.54 -4.42 15.96
N GLU A 75 6.31 -5.50 15.89
CA GLU A 75 7.74 -5.50 16.23
C GLU A 75 8.63 -5.30 14.99
N TYR A 76 8.38 -6.06 13.93
CA TYR A 76 9.21 -6.06 12.73
C TYR A 76 8.43 -5.61 11.49
N PHE A 77 9.09 -4.83 10.64
CA PHE A 77 8.60 -4.54 9.30
C PHE A 77 8.92 -5.72 8.37
N GLU A 78 7.89 -6.30 7.76
CA GLU A 78 8.03 -7.31 6.71
C GLU A 78 6.97 -7.04 5.65
N TYR A 79 7.41 -6.59 4.46
CA TYR A 79 6.48 -6.35 3.35
C TYR A 79 5.77 -7.65 2.95
N LYS A 80 4.45 -7.69 3.09
CA LYS A 80 3.62 -8.87 2.86
C LYS A 80 2.32 -8.50 2.16
N SER A 81 2.04 -9.16 1.04
CA SER A 81 0.79 -9.00 0.30
C SER A 81 -0.45 -9.32 1.14
N CYS A 82 -0.34 -10.29 2.06
CA CYS A 82 -1.45 -10.65 2.94
C CYS A 82 -1.91 -9.51 3.86
N ASP A 83 -1.02 -8.60 4.27
CA ASP A 83 -1.41 -7.47 5.13
C ASP A 83 -2.35 -6.51 4.39
N THR A 84 -2.09 -6.25 3.11
CA THR A 84 -2.96 -5.42 2.26
C THR A 84 -4.29 -6.12 1.97
N GLU A 85 -4.26 -7.42 1.71
CA GLU A 85 -5.48 -8.19 1.49
C GLU A 85 -6.39 -8.20 2.71
N LEU A 86 -5.83 -8.39 3.89
CA LEU A 86 -6.57 -8.32 5.16
C LEU A 86 -7.16 -6.94 5.43
N LEU A 87 -6.47 -5.86 5.03
CA LEU A 87 -7.04 -4.50 5.10
C LEU A 87 -8.29 -4.37 4.22
N ALA A 88 -8.28 -4.95 3.01
CA ALA A 88 -9.46 -4.97 2.14
C ALA A 88 -10.59 -5.79 2.74
N MET A 89 -10.31 -6.96 3.33
CA MET A 89 -11.31 -7.76 4.03
C MET A 89 -11.92 -7.00 5.21
N VAL A 90 -11.10 -6.32 6.01
CA VAL A 90 -11.57 -5.46 7.13
C VAL A 90 -12.46 -4.36 6.59
N LEU A 91 -12.06 -3.66 5.52
CA LEU A 91 -12.84 -2.58 4.91
C LEU A 91 -14.17 -3.10 4.35
N THR A 92 -14.15 -4.21 3.64
CA THR A 92 -15.37 -4.86 3.11
C THR A 92 -16.37 -5.19 4.24
N LYS A 93 -15.89 -5.72 5.37
CA LYS A 93 -16.74 -6.00 6.54
C LYS A 93 -17.23 -4.73 7.22
N ALA A 94 -16.39 -3.72 7.36
CA ALA A 94 -16.73 -2.46 8.00
C ALA A 94 -17.74 -1.66 7.17
N ALA A 95 -17.56 -1.60 5.85
CA ALA A 95 -18.40 -0.83 4.93
C ALA A 95 -19.66 -1.59 4.46
N GLY A 96 -19.68 -2.93 4.60
CA GLY A 96 -20.79 -3.77 4.14
C GLY A 96 -20.90 -3.86 2.61
N MET A 97 -19.81 -3.59 1.88
CA MET A 97 -19.77 -3.64 0.42
C MET A 97 -18.38 -4.06 -0.08
N PRO A 98 -18.25 -4.58 -1.33
CA PRO A 98 -16.96 -4.89 -1.95
C PRO A 98 -16.01 -3.69 -1.97
N VAL A 99 -14.69 -3.94 -1.86
CA VAL A 99 -13.71 -2.85 -1.82
C VAL A 99 -13.68 -2.05 -3.12
N ALA A 100 -13.94 -2.67 -4.28
CA ALA A 100 -14.03 -1.97 -5.56
C ALA A 100 -15.21 -0.98 -5.57
N THR A 101 -16.39 -1.40 -5.10
CA THR A 101 -17.57 -0.52 -4.98
C THR A 101 -17.31 0.63 -4.00
N PHE A 102 -16.65 0.35 -2.88
CA PHE A 102 -16.25 1.37 -1.92
C PHE A 102 -15.28 2.38 -2.54
N LEU A 103 -14.23 1.88 -3.22
CA LEU A 103 -13.23 2.72 -3.89
C LEU A 103 -13.86 3.59 -4.97
N GLU A 104 -14.75 3.02 -5.78
CA GLU A 104 -15.48 3.75 -6.82
C GLU A 104 -16.24 4.94 -6.25
N LYS A 105 -17.08 4.67 -5.27
CA LYS A 105 -17.98 5.66 -4.68
C LYS A 105 -17.26 6.73 -3.87
N GLU A 106 -16.33 6.34 -3.02
CA GLU A 106 -15.75 7.21 -1.99
C GLU A 106 -14.44 7.87 -2.45
N LEU A 107 -13.85 7.40 -3.55
CA LEU A 107 -12.57 7.93 -4.02
C LEU A 107 -12.52 8.14 -5.54
N TRP A 108 -12.83 7.12 -6.36
CA TRP A 108 -12.60 7.18 -7.81
C TRP A 108 -13.45 8.24 -8.50
N GLN A 109 -14.74 8.27 -8.22
CA GLN A 109 -15.67 9.28 -8.74
C GLN A 109 -15.39 10.69 -8.16
N PRO A 110 -15.22 10.89 -6.83
CA PRO A 110 -14.86 12.19 -6.28
C PRO A 110 -13.55 12.77 -6.79
N LEU A 111 -12.55 11.93 -7.10
CA LEU A 111 -11.29 12.37 -7.75
C LEU A 111 -11.49 12.88 -9.18
N GLY A 112 -12.65 12.66 -9.79
CA GLY A 112 -12.92 12.99 -11.19
C GLY A 112 -12.06 12.13 -12.12
N SER A 113 -11.90 10.84 -11.83
CA SER A 113 -11.21 9.89 -12.69
C SER A 113 -11.85 9.88 -14.07
N ALA A 114 -11.01 9.86 -15.11
CA ALA A 114 -11.49 10.04 -16.49
C ALA A 114 -11.90 8.73 -17.15
N SER A 115 -11.46 7.60 -16.58
CA SER A 115 -11.71 6.28 -17.14
C SER A 115 -12.12 5.31 -16.03
N ASP A 116 -12.84 4.27 -16.41
CA ASP A 116 -13.09 3.14 -15.54
C ASP A 116 -11.79 2.46 -15.14
N ALA A 117 -11.79 1.90 -13.94
CA ALA A 117 -10.75 0.99 -13.48
C ALA A 117 -11.33 -0.44 -13.40
N ALA A 118 -10.46 -1.43 -13.52
CA ALA A 118 -10.82 -2.82 -13.30
C ALA A 118 -9.94 -3.42 -12.21
N TRP A 119 -10.50 -4.32 -11.41
CA TRP A 119 -9.75 -5.05 -10.39
C TRP A 119 -9.89 -6.55 -10.61
N SER A 120 -8.77 -7.28 -10.56
CA SER A 120 -8.83 -8.75 -10.69
C SER A 120 -9.44 -9.37 -9.44
N LEU A 121 -10.33 -10.33 -9.66
CA LEU A 121 -10.91 -11.16 -8.60
C LEU A 121 -10.15 -12.48 -8.48
N ASP A 122 -10.28 -13.15 -7.34
CA ASP A 122 -9.71 -14.49 -7.15
C ASP A 122 -10.48 -15.55 -7.97
N HIS A 123 -11.81 -15.39 -8.10
CA HIS A 123 -12.66 -16.18 -8.99
C HIS A 123 -13.84 -15.32 -9.47
N LYS A 124 -14.68 -15.89 -10.35
CA LYS A 124 -15.88 -15.19 -10.83
C LYS A 124 -16.79 -14.84 -9.64
N ASP A 125 -17.17 -13.57 -9.52
CA ASP A 125 -17.99 -13.04 -8.44
C ASP A 125 -17.33 -13.18 -7.03
N GLY A 126 -16.01 -13.38 -6.99
CA GLY A 126 -15.19 -13.49 -5.81
C GLY A 126 -14.75 -12.16 -5.23
N MET A 127 -13.67 -12.17 -4.43
CA MET A 127 -13.14 -10.95 -3.83
C MET A 127 -11.99 -10.37 -4.66
N GLU A 128 -11.80 -9.07 -4.55
CA GLU A 128 -10.71 -8.36 -5.21
C GLU A 128 -9.36 -8.79 -4.62
N LYS A 129 -8.36 -8.97 -5.48
CA LYS A 129 -6.95 -9.16 -5.09
C LYS A 129 -6.36 -7.80 -4.71
N ALA A 130 -6.68 -7.31 -3.52
CA ALA A 130 -6.40 -5.94 -3.12
C ALA A 130 -4.90 -5.63 -2.98
N TYR A 131 -4.08 -6.63 -2.76
CA TYR A 131 -2.62 -6.51 -2.72
C TYR A 131 -1.99 -6.23 -4.10
N CYS A 132 -2.76 -6.37 -5.20
CA CYS A 132 -2.29 -6.15 -6.59
C CYS A 132 -3.44 -5.76 -7.54
N CYS A 133 -3.12 -5.79 -8.82
CA CYS A 133 -4.04 -6.19 -9.90
C CYS A 133 -5.19 -5.22 -10.17
N ILE A 134 -5.00 -3.93 -9.86
CA ILE A 134 -5.86 -2.84 -10.32
C ILE A 134 -5.32 -2.32 -11.67
N TYR A 135 -6.21 -2.14 -12.63
CA TYR A 135 -5.94 -1.64 -13.97
C TYR A 135 -6.58 -0.27 -14.13
N ALA A 136 -5.78 0.74 -14.38
CA ALA A 136 -6.24 2.09 -14.61
C ALA A 136 -5.27 2.85 -15.52
N THR A 137 -5.66 4.02 -15.99
CA THR A 137 -4.78 4.87 -16.80
C THR A 137 -3.70 5.53 -15.93
N ALA A 138 -2.56 5.88 -16.54
CA ALA A 138 -1.51 6.62 -15.85
C ALA A 138 -2.02 7.98 -15.29
N LYS A 139 -2.95 8.64 -16.00
CA LYS A 139 -3.56 9.89 -15.55
C LYS A 139 -4.42 9.71 -14.30
N ASP A 140 -5.16 8.60 -14.20
CA ASP A 140 -6.00 8.33 -13.05
C ASP A 140 -5.16 7.91 -11.84
N PHE A 141 -4.08 7.15 -12.05
CA PHE A 141 -3.08 6.91 -11.00
C PHE A 141 -2.39 8.20 -10.53
N ALA A 142 -2.13 9.14 -11.45
CA ALA A 142 -1.57 10.45 -11.06
C ALA A 142 -2.51 11.24 -10.14
N ARG A 143 -3.83 11.13 -10.30
CA ARG A 143 -4.81 11.76 -9.41
C ARG A 143 -4.70 11.26 -7.96
N LEU A 144 -4.46 9.95 -7.78
CA LEU A 144 -4.22 9.38 -6.44
C LEU A 144 -2.95 9.95 -5.80
N GLY A 145 -1.86 10.04 -6.58
CA GLY A 145 -0.63 10.70 -6.13
C GLY A 145 -0.84 12.17 -5.78
N SER A 146 -1.60 12.89 -6.63
CA SER A 146 -1.94 14.29 -6.43
C SER A 146 -2.81 14.51 -5.18
N LEU A 147 -3.76 13.63 -4.90
CA LEU A 147 -4.57 13.70 -3.68
C LEU A 147 -3.71 13.68 -2.41
N TYR A 148 -2.75 12.77 -2.34
CA TYR A 148 -1.82 12.70 -1.23
C TYR A 148 -0.85 13.90 -1.19
N LEU A 149 -0.38 14.35 -2.36
CA LEU A 149 0.46 15.54 -2.49
C LEU A 149 -0.22 16.79 -1.93
N HIS A 150 -1.52 16.92 -2.15
CA HIS A 150 -2.36 18.03 -1.65
C HIS A 150 -3.08 17.70 -0.33
N LEU A 151 -2.49 16.82 0.48
CA LEU A 151 -2.95 16.50 1.84
C LEU A 151 -4.42 16.10 1.92
N GLY A 152 -4.89 15.34 0.92
CA GLY A 152 -6.25 14.82 0.88
C GLY A 152 -7.29 15.75 0.26
N ASN A 153 -6.87 16.94 -0.20
CA ASN A 153 -7.76 17.90 -0.86
C ASN A 153 -7.81 17.64 -2.37
N CYS A 154 -8.99 17.59 -2.93
CA CYS A 154 -9.25 17.50 -4.36
C CYS A 154 -10.16 18.65 -4.79
N LYS A 155 -9.63 19.62 -5.54
CA LYS A 155 -10.39 20.75 -6.09
C LYS A 155 -11.21 21.52 -5.05
N GLY A 156 -10.70 21.65 -3.83
CA GLY A 156 -11.38 22.35 -2.73
C GLY A 156 -12.19 21.44 -1.80
N GLU A 157 -12.40 20.20 -2.16
CA GLU A 157 -13.07 19.21 -1.31
C GLU A 157 -12.05 18.33 -0.58
N GLN A 158 -12.22 18.16 0.74
CA GLN A 158 -11.37 17.32 1.58
C GLN A 158 -11.88 15.87 1.55
N LEU A 159 -11.29 15.03 0.70
CA LEU A 159 -11.67 13.62 0.56
C LEU A 159 -11.06 12.73 1.62
N ILE A 160 -9.82 13.01 2.02
CA ILE A 160 -9.11 12.27 3.08
C ILE A 160 -8.63 13.28 4.13
N ASP A 161 -8.84 12.95 5.39
CA ASP A 161 -8.39 13.81 6.50
C ASP A 161 -6.89 14.10 6.44
N THR A 162 -6.52 15.36 6.57
CA THR A 162 -5.13 15.83 6.50
C THR A 162 -4.24 15.18 7.56
N SER A 163 -4.78 14.96 8.76
CA SER A 163 -4.02 14.33 9.85
C SER A 163 -3.70 12.88 9.54
N PHE A 164 -4.63 12.16 8.91
CA PHE A 164 -4.41 10.79 8.45
C PHE A 164 -3.35 10.72 7.35
N ILE A 165 -3.39 11.64 6.36
CA ILE A 165 -2.35 11.70 5.31
C ILE A 165 -0.97 11.93 5.94
N LYS A 166 -0.83 12.91 6.83
CA LYS A 166 0.43 13.19 7.52
C LYS A 166 0.92 11.97 8.31
N GLN A 167 0.03 11.29 9.02
CA GLN A 167 0.37 10.08 9.76
C GLN A 167 0.80 8.95 8.81
N SER A 168 0.11 8.78 7.68
CA SER A 168 0.41 7.73 6.71
C SER A 168 1.76 7.91 6.01
N LEU A 169 2.23 9.15 5.91
CA LEU A 169 3.53 9.52 5.34
C LEU A 169 4.64 9.68 6.40
N THR A 170 4.35 9.36 7.65
CA THR A 170 5.35 9.31 8.72
C THR A 170 5.96 7.92 8.79
N PRO A 171 7.30 7.79 8.87
CA PRO A 171 7.96 6.49 9.03
C PRO A 171 7.44 5.70 10.23
N SER A 172 7.30 4.39 10.04
CA SER A 172 6.81 3.50 11.11
C SER A 172 7.84 3.25 12.22
N TYR A 173 9.14 3.45 11.92
CA TYR A 173 10.27 3.19 12.83
C TYR A 173 10.26 1.79 13.48
N LEU A 174 9.73 0.82 12.78
CA LEU A 174 9.77 -0.59 13.18
C LEU A 174 11.17 -1.18 13.02
N LEU A 175 11.45 -2.27 13.71
CA LEU A 175 12.70 -2.99 13.54
C LEU A 175 12.80 -3.59 12.13
N ASN A 176 13.98 -3.46 11.52
CA ASN A 176 14.27 -4.15 10.27
C ASN A 176 14.62 -5.62 10.60
N PRO A 177 13.94 -6.61 9.98
CA PRO A 177 14.18 -8.02 10.25
C PRO A 177 15.55 -8.52 9.74
N VAL A 178 16.19 -7.77 8.86
CA VAL A 178 17.54 -8.10 8.38
C VAL A 178 18.55 -7.53 9.37
N PRO A 179 19.35 -8.35 10.05
CA PRO A 179 20.29 -7.92 11.08
C PRO A 179 21.50 -7.21 10.47
N VAL A 180 21.30 -6.03 9.94
CA VAL A 180 22.33 -5.10 9.54
C VAL A 180 22.11 -3.84 10.37
N ASN A 181 22.67 -3.81 11.56
CA ASN A 181 22.76 -2.63 12.45
C ASN A 181 21.45 -2.15 13.07
N ASP A 182 20.58 -2.95 13.68
CA ASP A 182 19.39 -2.52 14.43
C ASP A 182 18.68 -1.26 13.84
N SER A 183 18.73 -1.11 12.52
CA SER A 183 18.23 0.07 11.85
C SER A 183 16.71 0.11 11.85
N LEU A 184 16.15 1.19 12.35
CA LEU A 184 14.72 1.44 12.28
C LEU A 184 14.30 1.75 10.84
N VAL A 185 13.13 1.24 10.45
CA VAL A 185 12.55 1.48 9.12
C VAL A 185 12.09 2.92 9.01
N ASN A 186 12.78 3.71 8.21
CA ASN A 186 12.42 5.09 7.88
C ASN A 186 11.91 5.26 6.45
N TRP A 187 11.79 4.16 5.69
CA TRP A 187 11.42 4.14 4.28
C TRP A 187 10.00 3.61 4.02
N TYR A 188 9.18 3.43 5.06
CA TYR A 188 7.81 2.94 4.95
C TYR A 188 6.88 3.55 5.99
N GLY A 189 5.69 3.98 5.53
CA GLY A 189 4.60 4.49 6.35
C GLY A 189 3.37 3.57 6.31
N PHE A 190 2.17 4.13 6.17
CA PHE A 190 0.94 3.34 6.00
C PHE A 190 0.72 3.02 4.53
N GLN A 191 1.20 1.86 4.08
CA GLN A 191 1.15 1.38 2.70
C GLN A 191 1.89 2.29 1.68
N TRP A 192 2.72 3.24 2.16
CA TRP A 192 3.51 4.13 1.34
C TRP A 192 5.00 3.85 1.50
N TRP A 193 5.71 3.77 0.38
CA TRP A 193 7.17 3.83 0.36
C TRP A 193 7.60 5.27 0.51
N LEU A 194 8.58 5.51 1.38
CA LEU A 194 9.08 6.83 1.72
C LEU A 194 10.55 6.94 1.33
N MET A 195 10.92 8.07 0.75
CA MET A 195 12.30 8.49 0.51
C MET A 195 12.48 9.87 1.18
N PRO A 196 12.89 9.87 2.46
CA PRO A 196 12.93 11.11 3.26
C PRO A 196 13.87 12.19 2.71
N ASP A 197 15.00 11.75 2.11
CA ASP A 197 15.96 12.62 1.46
C ASP A 197 16.68 11.89 0.33
N TYR A 198 16.64 12.49 -0.86
CA TYR A 198 17.48 12.14 -1.99
C TYR A 198 17.84 13.41 -2.76
N LYS A 199 19.14 13.80 -2.72
CA LYS A 199 19.63 15.02 -3.36
C LYS A 199 18.87 16.29 -2.93
N GLY A 200 18.46 16.36 -1.65
CA GLY A 200 17.76 17.50 -1.06
C GLY A 200 16.25 17.55 -1.33
N VAL A 201 15.67 16.48 -1.86
CA VAL A 201 14.21 16.35 -2.02
C VAL A 201 13.70 15.12 -1.30
N SER A 202 12.50 15.23 -0.75
CA SER A 202 11.76 14.08 -0.25
C SER A 202 10.76 13.59 -1.29
N ALA A 203 10.46 12.29 -1.26
CA ALA A 203 9.43 11.70 -2.09
C ALA A 203 8.68 10.61 -1.31
N PHE A 204 7.44 10.39 -1.68
CA PHE A 204 6.68 9.22 -1.25
C PHE A 204 6.02 8.59 -2.47
N TYR A 205 5.83 7.26 -2.45
CA TYR A 205 5.39 6.61 -3.65
C TYR A 205 4.68 5.27 -3.43
N MET A 206 3.76 4.95 -4.34
CA MET A 206 3.23 3.62 -4.55
C MET A 206 4.19 2.85 -5.46
N ARG A 207 4.36 1.57 -5.20
CA ARG A 207 5.24 0.69 -5.97
C ARG A 207 4.57 -0.64 -6.25
N GLY A 208 4.44 -0.96 -7.54
CA GLY A 208 4.02 -2.27 -7.99
C GLY A 208 5.16 -3.11 -8.58
N ILE A 209 4.92 -4.40 -8.73
CA ILE A 209 5.84 -5.32 -9.38
C ILE A 209 6.15 -4.86 -10.82
N LEU A 210 7.33 -5.17 -11.32
CA LEU A 210 7.81 -4.85 -12.67
C LEU A 210 7.90 -3.36 -12.99
N GLY A 211 8.03 -2.50 -11.96
CA GLY A 211 8.31 -1.09 -12.15
C GLY A 211 7.08 -0.22 -12.40
N GLN A 212 6.00 -0.51 -11.71
CA GLN A 212 4.86 0.39 -11.60
C GLN A 212 5.16 1.40 -10.50
N TYR A 213 5.03 2.69 -10.79
CA TYR A 213 5.31 3.76 -9.83
C TYR A 213 4.30 4.90 -9.95
N VAL A 214 3.89 5.43 -8.80
CA VAL A 214 3.27 6.75 -8.66
C VAL A 214 4.08 7.48 -7.60
N ILE A 215 4.96 8.39 -8.02
CA ILE A 215 5.89 9.10 -7.15
C ILE A 215 5.43 10.54 -6.99
N ALA A 216 5.21 10.98 -5.76
CA ALA A 216 4.92 12.37 -5.42
C ALA A 216 6.17 13.04 -4.83
N ILE A 217 6.50 14.24 -5.32
CA ILE A 217 7.65 15.07 -4.90
C ILE A 217 7.11 16.42 -4.43
N PRO A 218 6.87 16.60 -3.11
CA PRO A 218 6.19 17.77 -2.58
C PRO A 218 6.88 19.09 -2.89
N GLN A 219 8.22 19.14 -2.88
CA GLN A 219 8.98 20.37 -3.15
C GLN A 219 8.76 20.92 -4.56
N PHE A 220 8.27 20.09 -5.49
CA PHE A 220 8.05 20.50 -6.90
C PHE A 220 6.58 20.53 -7.30
N ASP A 221 5.69 20.21 -6.38
CA ASP A 221 4.27 19.98 -6.70
C ASP A 221 4.12 19.04 -7.90
N MET A 222 4.84 17.93 -7.88
CA MET A 222 4.98 17.02 -9.02
C MET A 222 4.60 15.60 -8.68
N VAL A 223 3.85 14.98 -9.59
CA VAL A 223 3.59 13.53 -9.58
C VAL A 223 4.17 12.91 -10.84
N VAL A 224 4.98 11.87 -10.67
CA VAL A 224 5.56 11.08 -11.76
C VAL A 224 4.90 9.71 -11.76
N VAL A 225 4.36 9.29 -12.90
CA VAL A 225 3.75 7.96 -13.07
C VAL A 225 4.53 7.18 -14.11
N ARG A 226 4.85 5.94 -13.76
CA ARG A 226 5.42 4.96 -14.68
C ARG A 226 4.61 3.66 -14.61
N LEU A 227 4.11 3.20 -15.75
CA LEU A 227 3.54 1.88 -15.92
C LEU A 227 4.53 1.03 -16.73
N GLY A 228 5.31 0.21 -16.03
CA GLY A 228 6.44 -0.52 -16.59
C GLY A 228 6.21 -2.03 -16.70
N HIS A 229 7.10 -2.69 -17.43
CA HIS A 229 7.14 -4.14 -17.59
C HIS A 229 8.44 -4.78 -17.05
N LYS A 230 9.34 -3.97 -16.54
CA LYS A 230 10.62 -4.40 -15.95
C LYS A 230 10.96 -3.52 -14.78
N ARG A 231 11.58 -4.11 -13.77
CA ARG A 231 12.21 -3.37 -12.68
C ARG A 231 13.72 -3.58 -12.72
N GLY A 232 14.46 -2.58 -12.27
CA GLY A 232 15.89 -2.65 -12.15
C GLY A 232 16.35 -3.32 -10.86
N VAL A 233 17.58 -3.07 -10.50
CA VAL A 233 18.20 -3.63 -9.31
C VAL A 233 17.76 -2.89 -8.05
N LYS A 234 17.70 -3.60 -6.95
CA LYS A 234 17.45 -2.99 -5.64
C LYS A 234 18.72 -2.32 -5.14
N ILE A 235 18.62 -1.05 -4.78
CA ILE A 235 19.68 -0.22 -4.18
C ILE A 235 19.17 0.21 -2.81
N ASN A 236 19.76 -0.29 -1.74
CA ASN A 236 19.23 -0.14 -0.38
C ASN A 236 17.77 -0.66 -0.31
N ASN A 237 16.81 0.20 0.04
CA ASN A 237 15.39 -0.17 0.18
C ASN A 237 14.54 0.19 -1.05
N HIS A 238 15.12 0.82 -2.07
CA HIS A 238 14.46 1.29 -3.27
C HIS A 238 15.01 0.58 -4.50
N TYR A 239 14.35 0.72 -5.65
CA TYR A 239 14.87 0.24 -6.93
C TYR A 239 15.51 1.37 -7.73
N SER A 240 16.44 1.02 -8.61
CA SER A 240 17.17 1.98 -9.46
C SER A 240 16.27 2.94 -10.22
N GLU A 241 15.08 2.50 -10.64
CA GLU A 241 14.11 3.34 -11.33
C GLU A 241 13.56 4.46 -10.46
N THR A 242 13.40 4.23 -9.15
CA THR A 242 12.93 5.29 -8.24
C THR A 242 13.89 6.47 -8.28
N TYR A 243 15.18 6.19 -8.19
CA TYR A 243 16.22 7.22 -8.28
C TYR A 243 16.24 7.90 -9.64
N ALA A 244 16.20 7.12 -10.73
CA ALA A 244 16.21 7.66 -12.09
C ALA A 244 15.01 8.57 -12.37
N LEU A 245 13.81 8.20 -11.92
CA LEU A 245 12.60 9.00 -12.10
C LEU A 245 12.66 10.30 -11.30
N ILE A 246 13.22 10.29 -10.10
CA ILE A 246 13.43 11.51 -9.31
C ILE A 246 14.53 12.37 -9.96
N ASP A 247 15.60 11.79 -10.49
CA ASP A 247 16.64 12.53 -11.21
C ASP A 247 16.08 13.25 -12.44
N GLU A 248 15.19 12.62 -13.22
CA GLU A 248 14.51 13.29 -14.34
C GLU A 248 13.60 14.43 -13.85
N ALA A 249 12.88 14.25 -12.75
CA ALA A 249 12.08 15.31 -12.14
C ALA A 249 12.95 16.52 -11.72
N LEU A 250 14.12 16.26 -11.14
CA LEU A 250 15.11 17.31 -10.78
C LEU A 250 15.59 18.07 -12.01
N LYS A 251 15.90 17.39 -13.13
CA LYS A 251 16.28 18.04 -14.40
C LYS A 251 15.16 18.93 -14.94
N ILE A 252 13.91 18.42 -14.99
CA ILE A 252 12.76 19.21 -15.44
C ILE A 252 12.61 20.48 -14.60
N GLN A 253 12.78 20.39 -13.29
CA GLN A 253 12.67 21.54 -12.39
C GLN A 253 13.80 22.55 -12.58
N ALA A 254 15.01 22.09 -12.88
CA ALA A 254 16.15 22.95 -13.15
C ALA A 254 15.97 23.80 -14.44
N HIS A 255 15.28 23.24 -15.45
CA HIS A 255 14.98 23.95 -16.71
C HIS A 255 13.81 24.93 -16.60
N LYS A 256 13.04 24.94 -15.49
CA LYS A 256 11.95 25.90 -15.25
C LYS A 256 12.40 27.19 -14.56
N LYS A 257 13.63 27.22 -14.06
CA LYS A 257 14.28 28.40 -13.45
C LYS A 257 15.10 29.13 -14.48
#